data_b14e35802c8091b2ea79590f5b53c7b8
#
_entry.id   b14e35802c8091b2ea79590f5b53c7b8
#
_cell.length_a   1.000
_cell.length_b   1.000
_cell.length_c   1.000
_cell.angle_alpha   90.00
_cell.angle_beta   90.00
_cell.angle_gamma   90.00
#
_symmetry.space_group_name_H-M   'P 1'
#
loop_
_entity.id
_entity.type
_entity.pdbx_description
1 polymer ?
#
loop_
_entity_poly.entity_id
_entity_poly.type
_entity_poly.pdbx_seq_one_letter_code
_entity_poly.pdbx_strand_id
1 'polypeptide(L)'
;MAYIGNIPTDNFVTFATQNFSTSATSSYTLTHAVSNENEIALFINNVRQHPGSGKAYTATGTALTLSENTASTDVMYCIFLGRAIQSTVPSTNSITPAMLGTTAVTALTAGTGITTGTNTIYRSDVQKLGNI
;
A
#
# COMPACT_ATOMS: atom_id res chain seq x y z
N MET A 1 -9.01 -14.90 -38.41
CA MET A 1 -10.28 -14.52 -37.75
C MET A 1 -10.01 -13.35 -36.86
N ALA A 2 -10.69 -12.23 -37.02
CA ALA A 2 -10.50 -11.07 -36.16
C ALA A 2 -11.18 -11.31 -34.81
N TYR A 3 -10.48 -11.01 -33.74
CA TYR A 3 -11.01 -11.05 -32.37
C TYR A 3 -11.95 -9.85 -32.18
N ILE A 4 -13.16 -10.11 -31.74
CA ILE A 4 -14.11 -9.07 -31.34
C ILE A 4 -14.06 -8.97 -29.83
N GLY A 5 -13.45 -7.92 -29.30
CA GLY A 5 -13.33 -7.65 -27.87
C GLY A 5 -11.88 -7.36 -27.41
N ASN A 6 -11.68 -7.17 -26.11
CA ASN A 6 -10.38 -6.98 -25.53
C ASN A 6 -9.54 -8.26 -25.62
N ILE A 7 -8.30 -8.12 -26.07
CA ILE A 7 -7.30 -9.18 -25.96
C ILE A 7 -6.99 -9.36 -24.47
N PRO A 8 -7.13 -10.57 -23.90
CA PRO A 8 -6.73 -10.82 -22.53
C PRO A 8 -5.26 -10.43 -22.34
N THR A 9 -4.97 -9.56 -21.39
CA THR A 9 -3.59 -9.23 -21.03
C THR A 9 -3.14 -10.21 -19.97
N ASP A 10 -2.17 -11.04 -20.30
CA ASP A 10 -1.52 -11.92 -19.32
C ASP A 10 -0.66 -11.07 -18.39
N ASN A 11 -1.19 -10.78 -17.22
CA ASN A 11 -0.44 -10.10 -16.16
C ASN A 11 0.21 -11.13 -15.24
N PHE A 12 1.47 -11.46 -15.52
CA PHE A 12 2.27 -12.27 -14.63
C PHE A 12 2.92 -11.35 -13.59
N VAL A 13 2.57 -11.55 -12.34
CA VAL A 13 3.23 -10.89 -11.21
C VAL A 13 4.13 -11.92 -10.54
N THR A 14 5.43 -11.73 -10.64
CA THR A 14 6.40 -12.56 -9.91
C THR A 14 6.40 -12.21 -8.44
N PHE A 15 6.72 -13.17 -7.59
CA PHE A 15 6.96 -12.90 -6.19
C PHE A 15 8.21 -12.02 -6.04
N ALA A 16 8.08 -10.97 -5.22
CA ALA A 16 9.22 -10.13 -4.90
C ALA A 16 10.18 -10.88 -3.98
N THR A 17 11.46 -10.66 -4.16
CA THR A 17 12.51 -11.20 -3.31
C THR A 17 13.35 -10.07 -2.74
N GLN A 18 13.92 -10.28 -1.56
CA GLN A 18 14.84 -9.34 -0.92
C GLN A 18 16.02 -10.10 -0.33
N ASN A 19 17.21 -9.66 -0.69
CA ASN A 19 18.46 -10.09 -0.05
C ASN A 19 18.80 -9.13 1.09
N PHE A 20 19.33 -9.66 2.18
CA PHE A 20 19.74 -8.88 3.34
C PHE A 20 21.26 -8.88 3.47
N SER A 21 21.80 -7.73 3.82
CA SER A 21 23.18 -7.65 4.30
C SER A 21 23.19 -8.05 5.76
N THR A 22 23.70 -9.23 6.05
CA THR A 22 23.75 -9.78 7.39
C THR A 22 24.85 -9.15 8.22
N SER A 23 24.56 -8.93 9.50
CA SER A 23 25.49 -8.44 10.51
C SER A 23 25.08 -9.02 11.85
N ALA A 24 25.81 -8.73 12.91
CA ALA A 24 25.47 -9.25 14.25
C ALA A 24 24.21 -8.56 14.82
N THR A 25 23.08 -8.71 14.14
CA THR A 25 21.78 -8.13 14.50
C THR A 25 20.65 -9.13 14.25
N SER A 26 19.56 -8.97 14.99
CA SER A 26 18.32 -9.70 14.81
C SER A 26 17.21 -8.84 14.16
N SER A 27 17.45 -7.55 13.95
CA SER A 27 16.46 -6.62 13.43
C SER A 27 16.80 -6.19 12.01
N TYR A 28 15.84 -6.39 11.09
CA TYR A 28 15.97 -6.07 9.68
C TYR A 28 14.76 -5.31 9.17
N THR A 29 14.92 -4.63 8.04
CA THR A 29 13.84 -3.88 7.40
C THR A 29 13.45 -4.54 6.10
N LEU A 30 12.17 -4.80 5.92
CA LEU A 30 11.58 -5.31 4.69
C LEU A 30 11.37 -4.17 3.69
N THR A 31 11.59 -4.44 2.42
CA THR A 31 11.32 -3.49 1.32
C THR A 31 9.83 -3.34 1.04
N HIS A 32 9.03 -4.34 1.42
CA HIS A 32 7.57 -4.32 1.32
C HIS A 32 6.96 -4.60 2.67
N ALA A 33 5.92 -3.84 3.02
CA ALA A 33 5.17 -4.08 4.25
C ALA A 33 4.37 -5.39 4.15
N VAL A 34 4.31 -6.10 5.27
CA VAL A 34 3.52 -7.33 5.44
C VAL A 34 2.58 -7.18 6.63
N SER A 35 1.47 -7.91 6.61
CA SER A 35 0.52 -7.92 7.74
C SER A 35 1.02 -8.78 8.89
N ASN A 36 1.70 -9.88 8.56
CA ASN A 36 2.27 -10.82 9.53
C ASN A 36 3.40 -11.63 8.90
N GLU A 37 4.09 -12.39 9.72
CA GLU A 37 5.24 -13.21 9.35
C GLU A 37 4.96 -14.32 8.33
N ASN A 38 3.70 -14.73 8.16
CA ASN A 38 3.35 -15.80 7.22
C ASN A 38 3.32 -15.32 5.75
N GLU A 39 3.37 -14.00 5.54
CA GLU A 39 3.40 -13.42 4.20
C GLU A 39 4.79 -13.43 3.56
N ILE A 40 5.81 -13.89 4.28
CA ILE A 40 7.16 -14.07 3.76
C ILE A 40 7.66 -15.49 4.01
N ALA A 41 8.51 -15.96 3.12
CA ALA A 41 9.35 -17.14 3.33
C ALA A 41 10.79 -16.67 3.53
N LEU A 42 11.29 -16.77 4.75
CA LEU A 42 12.65 -16.38 5.12
C LEU A 42 13.59 -17.57 5.05
N PHE A 43 14.76 -17.36 4.47
CA PHE A 43 15.82 -18.35 4.33
C PHE A 43 17.12 -17.78 4.89
N ILE A 44 17.79 -18.57 5.72
CA ILE A 44 19.14 -18.29 6.19
C ILE A 44 20.01 -19.49 5.82
N ASN A 45 21.08 -19.23 5.09
CA ASN A 45 21.98 -20.30 4.56
C ASN A 45 21.21 -21.39 3.81
N ASN A 46 20.20 -21.00 3.00
CA ASN A 46 19.28 -21.86 2.26
C ASN A 46 18.35 -22.74 3.11
N VAL A 47 18.31 -22.54 4.41
CA VAL A 47 17.37 -23.22 5.31
C VAL A 47 16.18 -22.31 5.57
N ARG A 48 14.97 -22.80 5.30
CA ARG A 48 13.75 -22.08 5.58
C ARG A 48 13.56 -21.91 7.09
N GLN A 49 13.28 -20.71 7.50
CA GLN A 49 13.01 -20.35 8.89
C GLN A 49 11.52 -20.50 9.22
N HIS A 50 11.21 -20.90 10.44
CA HIS A 50 9.83 -21.08 10.88
C HIS A 50 9.28 -19.73 11.38
N PRO A 51 8.18 -19.21 10.78
CA PRO A 51 7.56 -17.96 11.23
C PRO A 51 6.77 -18.14 12.52
N GLY A 52 6.68 -17.09 13.31
CA GLY A 52 5.79 -16.98 14.45
C GLY A 52 6.46 -16.56 15.75
N SER A 53 5.64 -16.12 16.69
CA SER A 53 6.09 -15.78 18.04
C SER A 53 6.70 -16.99 18.75
N GLY A 54 7.88 -16.82 19.32
CA GLY A 54 8.65 -17.91 19.93
C GLY A 54 9.27 -18.91 18.92
N LYS A 55 9.25 -18.57 17.64
CA LYS A 55 9.87 -19.30 16.53
C LYS A 55 11.08 -18.52 16.01
N ALA A 56 11.53 -18.84 14.79
CA ALA A 56 12.73 -18.25 14.23
C ALA A 56 12.60 -16.75 13.92
N TYR A 57 11.42 -16.28 13.52
CA TYR A 57 11.21 -14.86 13.23
C TYR A 57 9.75 -14.43 13.34
N THR A 58 9.58 -13.12 13.54
CA THR A 58 8.31 -12.41 13.42
C THR A 58 8.45 -11.27 12.42
N ALA A 59 7.35 -10.88 11.76
CA ALA A 59 7.33 -9.74 10.85
C ALA A 59 6.00 -9.00 10.92
N THR A 60 6.05 -7.67 10.98
CA THR A 60 4.87 -6.81 10.96
C THR A 60 5.24 -5.47 10.32
N GLY A 61 4.43 -4.99 9.39
CA GLY A 61 4.78 -3.82 8.60
C GLY A 61 6.09 -4.07 7.86
N THR A 62 7.06 -3.20 8.00
CA THR A 62 8.40 -3.37 7.43
C THR A 62 9.42 -3.91 8.44
N ALA A 63 9.02 -4.20 9.67
CA ALA A 63 9.90 -4.73 10.70
C ALA A 63 9.98 -6.26 10.60
N LEU A 64 11.19 -6.79 10.47
CA LEU A 64 11.52 -8.20 10.55
C LEU A 64 12.42 -8.40 11.77
N THR A 65 12.00 -9.25 12.70
CA THR A 65 12.76 -9.56 13.92
C THR A 65 13.04 -11.05 13.99
N LEU A 66 14.30 -11.40 14.12
CA LEU A 66 14.76 -12.77 14.31
C LEU A 66 14.84 -13.12 15.80
N SER A 67 14.76 -14.39 16.13
CA SER A 67 14.95 -14.89 17.50
C SER A 67 16.39 -14.77 17.98
N GLU A 68 17.35 -14.78 17.04
CA GLU A 68 18.78 -14.71 17.31
C GLU A 68 19.47 -13.78 16.32
N ASN A 69 20.65 -13.28 16.69
CA ASN A 69 21.45 -12.47 15.79
C ASN A 69 22.04 -13.33 14.67
N THR A 70 22.05 -12.80 13.45
CA THR A 70 22.79 -13.40 12.34
C THR A 70 24.29 -13.16 12.49
N ALA A 71 25.10 -14.00 11.86
CA ALA A 71 26.50 -13.72 11.63
C ALA A 71 26.69 -12.95 10.32
N SER A 72 27.77 -12.18 10.21
CA SER A 72 28.12 -11.46 8.98
C SER A 72 28.41 -12.36 7.77
N THR A 73 28.67 -13.63 8.04
CA THR A 73 28.91 -14.66 7.03
C THR A 73 27.63 -15.37 6.56
N ASP A 74 26.50 -15.12 7.24
CA ASP A 74 25.22 -15.72 6.86
C ASP A 74 24.69 -15.12 5.55
N VAL A 75 24.09 -15.96 4.75
CA VAL A 75 23.36 -15.55 3.55
C VAL A 75 21.88 -15.59 3.87
N MET A 76 21.24 -14.41 3.88
CA MET A 76 19.82 -14.30 4.22
C MET A 76 19.05 -13.62 3.09
N TYR A 77 17.91 -14.22 2.74
CA TYR A 77 16.95 -13.63 1.81
C TYR A 77 15.53 -14.04 2.16
N CYS A 78 14.58 -13.27 1.70
CA CYS A 78 13.17 -13.63 1.79
C CYS A 78 12.47 -13.55 0.45
N ILE A 79 11.38 -14.30 0.35
CA ILE A 79 10.42 -14.26 -0.76
C ILE A 79 9.10 -13.76 -0.17
N PHE A 80 8.53 -12.72 -0.76
CA PHE A 80 7.23 -12.21 -0.37
C PHE A 80 6.15 -13.08 -1.02
N LEU A 81 5.44 -13.86 -0.22
CA LEU A 81 4.34 -14.74 -0.65
C LEU A 81 3.02 -13.96 -0.76
N GLY A 82 2.89 -12.91 0.02
CA GLY A 82 1.78 -11.97 0.01
C GLY A 82 2.29 -10.56 0.21
N ARG A 83 1.45 -9.59 -0.03
CA ARG A 83 1.71 -8.18 0.29
C ARG A 83 0.53 -7.64 1.07
N ALA A 84 0.80 -6.78 2.02
CA ALA A 84 -0.26 -5.98 2.61
C ALA A 84 -0.97 -5.22 1.48
N ILE A 85 -2.26 -5.45 1.34
CA ILE A 85 -3.08 -4.66 0.42
C ILE A 85 -3.11 -3.26 0.99
N GLN A 86 -2.55 -2.33 0.24
CA GLN A 86 -2.61 -0.94 0.62
C GLN A 86 -4.07 -0.53 0.74
N SER A 87 -4.46 0.02 1.87
CA SER A 87 -5.80 0.55 2.07
C SER A 87 -6.12 1.51 0.93
N THR A 88 -7.26 1.29 0.27
CA THR A 88 -7.76 2.21 -0.77
C THR A 88 -8.25 3.53 -0.18
N VAL A 89 -8.25 3.66 1.14
CA VAL A 89 -8.60 4.91 1.81
C VAL A 89 -7.38 5.83 1.76
N PRO A 90 -7.44 6.92 1.00
CA PRO A 90 -6.36 7.90 0.97
C PRO A 90 -6.12 8.48 2.37
N SER A 91 -4.87 8.74 2.70
CA SER A 91 -4.56 9.43 3.94
C SER A 91 -5.18 10.85 3.95
N THR A 92 -5.42 11.37 5.13
CA THR A 92 -5.99 12.72 5.29
C THR A 92 -5.16 13.74 4.52
N ASN A 93 -5.82 14.57 3.70
CA ASN A 93 -5.22 15.58 2.83
C ASN A 93 -4.36 15.05 1.66
N SER A 94 -4.40 13.75 1.38
CA SER A 94 -3.66 13.20 0.23
C SER A 94 -4.37 13.41 -1.11
N ILE A 95 -5.67 13.67 -1.10
CA ILE A 95 -6.45 13.96 -2.30
C ILE A 95 -6.38 15.45 -2.57
N THR A 96 -5.67 15.83 -3.61
CA THR A 96 -5.60 17.21 -4.07
C THR A 96 -6.68 17.49 -5.12
N PRO A 97 -7.11 18.76 -5.29
CA PRO A 97 -8.08 19.13 -6.33
C PRO A 97 -7.66 18.69 -7.75
N ALA A 98 -6.36 18.64 -8.02
CA ALA A 98 -5.83 18.19 -9.32
C ALA A 98 -6.03 16.68 -9.56
N MET A 99 -6.20 15.90 -8.52
CA MET A 99 -6.46 14.45 -8.61
C MET A 99 -7.94 14.13 -8.83
N LEU A 100 -8.81 15.10 -8.55
CA LEU A 100 -10.24 15.00 -8.81
C LEU A 100 -10.52 15.45 -10.24
N GLY A 101 -10.98 14.55 -11.09
CA GLY A 101 -11.47 14.94 -12.42
C GLY A 101 -12.62 15.94 -12.30
N THR A 102 -12.73 16.84 -13.28
CA THR A 102 -13.79 17.87 -13.34
C THR A 102 -15.20 17.31 -13.16
N THR A 103 -15.41 16.07 -13.58
CA THR A 103 -16.70 15.39 -13.45
C THR A 103 -17.00 14.97 -11.99
N ALA A 104 -15.98 14.68 -11.19
CA ALA A 104 -16.17 14.31 -9.79
C ALA A 104 -16.62 15.51 -8.93
N VAL A 105 -16.25 16.73 -9.32
CA VAL A 105 -16.63 17.96 -8.62
C VAL A 105 -18.09 18.34 -8.91
N THR A 106 -18.59 18.02 -10.10
CA THR A 106 -20.00 18.29 -10.46
C THR A 106 -20.99 17.36 -9.75
N ALA A 107 -20.53 16.20 -9.27
CA ALA A 107 -21.36 15.27 -8.49
C ALA A 107 -21.46 15.63 -7.00
N LEU A 108 -20.68 16.59 -6.52
CA LEU A 108 -20.83 17.13 -5.17
C LEU A 108 -22.08 18.00 -5.13
N THR A 109 -23.19 17.42 -4.68
CA THR A 109 -24.37 18.19 -4.32
C THR A 109 -24.00 19.10 -3.17
N ALA A 110 -23.91 20.40 -3.44
CA ALA A 110 -23.62 21.40 -2.42
C ALA A 110 -24.73 21.36 -1.37
N GLY A 111 -24.46 20.69 -0.25
CA GLY A 111 -25.21 20.93 0.97
C GLY A 111 -24.95 22.35 1.45
N THR A 112 -25.88 22.91 2.19
CA THR A 112 -25.75 24.21 2.83
C THR A 112 -24.43 24.31 3.58
N GLY A 113 -23.52 25.20 3.12
CA GLY A 113 -22.33 25.52 3.88
C GLY A 113 -20.97 25.07 3.30
N ILE A 114 -20.89 24.68 2.03
CA ILE A 114 -19.59 24.45 1.39
C ILE A 114 -18.99 25.81 1.00
N THR A 115 -18.13 26.32 1.85
CA THR A 115 -17.25 27.46 1.54
C THR A 115 -15.94 26.93 1.01
N THR A 116 -15.68 27.04 -0.27
CA THR A 116 -14.38 26.74 -0.86
C THR A 116 -13.56 28.04 -0.91
N GLY A 117 -12.80 28.30 0.15
CA GLY A 117 -11.90 29.48 0.16
C GLY A 117 -12.56 30.78 -0.28
N THR A 118 -11.92 31.52 -1.17
CA THR A 118 -12.42 32.79 -1.72
C THR A 118 -13.47 32.61 -2.82
N ASN A 119 -13.74 31.41 -3.28
CA ASN A 119 -14.73 31.14 -4.31
C ASN A 119 -16.04 30.70 -3.69
N THR A 120 -16.97 31.62 -3.58
CA THR A 120 -18.35 31.32 -3.23
C THR A 120 -19.05 30.76 -4.46
N ILE A 121 -19.53 29.52 -4.36
CA ILE A 121 -20.38 28.94 -5.41
C ILE A 121 -21.76 29.61 -5.26
N TYR A 122 -22.03 30.56 -6.10
CA TYR A 122 -23.37 31.14 -6.16
C TYR A 122 -24.27 30.19 -6.93
N ARG A 123 -25.30 29.70 -6.27
CA ARG A 123 -26.39 29.05 -6.97
C ARG A 123 -27.16 30.12 -7.74
N SER A 124 -27.39 29.86 -9.00
CA SER A 124 -28.29 30.73 -9.81
C SER A 124 -29.68 30.88 -9.19
N ASP A 125 -30.07 29.94 -8.36
CA ASP A 125 -31.35 29.94 -7.66
C ASP A 125 -31.44 30.98 -6.52
N VAL A 126 -30.29 31.34 -5.93
CA VAL A 126 -30.26 32.37 -4.88
C VAL A 126 -30.59 33.75 -5.46
N GLN A 127 -30.25 33.98 -6.73
CA GLN A 127 -30.60 35.21 -7.40
C GLN A 127 -32.12 35.37 -7.66
N LYS A 128 -32.81 34.23 -7.85
CA LYS A 128 -34.28 34.26 -7.99
C LYS A 128 -35.00 34.64 -6.72
N LEU A 129 -34.43 34.30 -5.57
CA LEU A 129 -35.00 34.63 -4.26
C LEU A 129 -34.77 36.11 -3.89
N GLY A 130 -33.75 36.74 -4.44
CA GLY A 130 -33.46 38.14 -4.21
C GLY A 130 -34.39 39.15 -4.97
N ASN A 131 -35.18 38.63 -5.89
CA ASN A 131 -36.07 39.42 -6.72
C ASN A 131 -37.57 39.29 -6.37
N ILE A 132 -37.85 38.74 -5.23
CA ILE A 132 -39.22 38.60 -4.74
C ILE A 132 -39.55 39.77 -3.81
#